data_cdf9f377f9ab6608488e05c6fea2f6c3
#
_entry.id   cdf9f377f9ab6608488e05c6fea2f6c3
#
_cell.length_a   1.000
_cell.length_b   1.000
_cell.length_c   1.000
_cell.angle_alpha   90.00
_cell.angle_beta   90.00
_cell.angle_gamma   90.00
#
_symmetry.space_group_name_H-M   'P 1'
#
loop_
_entity.id
_entity.type
_entity.pdbx_description
1 polymer ?
#
loop_
_entity_poly.entity_id
_entity_poly.type
_entity_poly.pdbx_seq_one_letter_code
_entity_poly.pdbx_strand_id
1 'polypeptide(L)'
;MAKFKIKDGVAIIPEKTTEIGTEAFKNSRTLVEATIPSAVTTIEASAFEGCKKLKSITIVGAVTKIGANAFAGCEMLESIVMPDSITEIEENAFNGCCKLTSITLPASLTKIGAAAFADCNKIEEVTIPASVTEIGAKAFAITGWNSRLTKVVLPDGLTTIGDEAFDSCRNLAEIAIPATVTSIGESAFSGCSSLTSVTIPNSVTSIGFYAFYYCTSLTSVTIP
;
A
#
# COMPACT_ATOMS: atom_id res chain seq x y z
N MET A 1 -5.46 27.53 5.79
CA MET A 1 -4.44 26.47 5.62
C MET A 1 -3.11 27.11 5.28
N ALA A 2 -2.05 26.76 6.00
CA ALA A 2 -0.71 27.25 5.68
C ALA A 2 -0.25 26.62 4.36
N LYS A 3 -0.08 27.46 3.32
CA LYS A 3 0.55 26.99 2.08
C LYS A 3 2.06 27.01 2.28
N PHE A 4 2.67 25.84 2.27
CA PHE A 4 4.12 25.74 2.31
C PHE A 4 4.75 26.25 1.00
N LYS A 5 5.95 26.83 1.09
CA LYS A 5 6.71 27.28 -0.09
C LYS A 5 7.43 26.09 -0.72
N ILE A 6 7.56 26.12 -2.05
CA ILE A 6 8.39 25.19 -2.81
C ILE A 6 9.47 26.03 -3.49
N LYS A 7 10.73 25.67 -3.28
CA LYS A 7 11.89 26.29 -3.91
C LYS A 7 12.71 25.21 -4.61
N ASP A 8 13.00 25.38 -5.87
CA ASP A 8 13.79 24.45 -6.69
C ASP A 8 13.28 23.01 -6.64
N GLY A 9 11.96 22.83 -6.52
CA GLY A 9 11.31 21.52 -6.42
C GLY A 9 11.25 20.94 -5.00
N VAL A 10 11.84 21.59 -3.99
CA VAL A 10 11.88 21.11 -2.61
C VAL A 10 10.86 21.86 -1.75
N ALA A 11 10.07 21.12 -0.98
CA ALA A 11 9.15 21.72 0.00
C ALA A 11 9.93 22.34 1.18
N ILE A 12 9.60 23.58 1.51
CA ILE A 12 10.14 24.27 2.70
C ILE A 12 9.08 24.20 3.80
N ILE A 13 9.25 23.22 4.69
CA ILE A 13 8.35 22.97 5.81
C ILE A 13 9.08 23.42 7.09
N PRO A 14 8.56 24.43 7.83
CA PRO A 14 9.18 24.90 9.05
C PRO A 14 9.32 23.80 10.12
N GLU A 15 10.43 23.75 10.85
CA GLU A 15 10.71 22.74 11.88
C GLU A 15 9.65 22.65 13.00
N LYS A 16 8.93 23.76 13.25
CA LYS A 16 7.84 23.83 14.24
C LYS A 16 6.49 23.34 13.72
N THR A 17 6.44 22.86 12.47
CA THR A 17 5.20 22.33 11.89
C THR A 17 4.84 21.04 12.59
N THR A 18 3.61 20.95 13.11
CA THR A 18 3.12 19.77 13.85
C THR A 18 2.24 18.85 13.00
N GLU A 19 1.74 19.33 11.86
CA GLU A 19 0.92 18.57 10.93
C GLU A 19 1.15 18.98 9.48
N ILE A 20 1.06 18.07 8.55
CA ILE A 20 0.87 18.40 7.14
C ILE A 20 -0.63 18.33 6.87
N GLY A 21 -1.26 19.49 6.86
CA GLY A 21 -2.72 19.60 6.77
C GLY A 21 -3.32 19.08 5.47
N THR A 22 -4.63 18.90 5.47
CA THR A 22 -5.41 18.45 4.32
C THR A 22 -5.09 19.29 3.08
N GLU A 23 -4.79 18.59 1.96
CA GLU A 23 -4.50 19.20 0.66
C GLU A 23 -3.30 20.18 0.63
N ALA A 24 -2.40 20.12 1.61
CA ALA A 24 -1.31 21.10 1.78
C ALA A 24 -0.46 21.31 0.51
N PHE A 25 -0.22 20.24 -0.27
CA PHE A 25 0.54 20.26 -1.52
C PHE A 25 -0.25 19.72 -2.72
N LYS A 26 -1.55 19.45 -2.56
CA LYS A 26 -2.37 18.79 -3.59
C LYS A 26 -2.17 19.40 -4.97
N ASN A 27 -1.97 18.51 -5.96
CA ASN A 27 -1.76 18.87 -7.37
C ASN A 27 -0.58 19.81 -7.62
N SER A 28 0.42 19.83 -6.73
CA SER A 28 1.63 20.60 -6.98
C SER A 28 2.37 20.10 -8.23
N ARG A 29 2.58 21.01 -9.18
CA ARG A 29 3.27 20.72 -10.45
C ARG A 29 4.78 20.90 -10.35
N THR A 30 5.28 21.40 -9.23
CA THR A 30 6.69 21.76 -9.05
C THR A 30 7.37 20.97 -7.94
N LEU A 31 6.61 20.34 -7.05
CA LEU A 31 7.16 19.57 -5.94
C LEU A 31 7.85 18.29 -6.46
N VAL A 32 9.12 18.12 -6.11
CA VAL A 32 9.95 16.97 -6.48
C VAL A 32 10.38 16.20 -5.24
N GLU A 33 10.68 16.90 -4.15
CA GLU A 33 11.16 16.30 -2.91
C GLU A 33 10.55 16.99 -1.68
N ALA A 34 10.32 16.22 -0.62
CA ALA A 34 9.91 16.75 0.66
C ALA A 34 10.56 15.97 1.82
N THR A 35 10.98 16.72 2.84
CA THR A 35 11.34 16.18 4.14
C THR A 35 10.32 16.66 5.16
N ILE A 36 9.67 15.72 5.83
CA ILE A 36 8.68 15.99 6.88
C ILE A 36 9.43 16.12 8.21
N PRO A 37 9.40 17.32 8.85
CA PRO A 37 10.16 17.59 10.05
C PRO A 37 9.77 16.73 11.26
N SER A 38 10.66 16.67 12.24
CA SER A 38 10.52 15.83 13.44
C SER A 38 9.32 16.18 14.33
N ALA A 39 8.84 17.42 14.29
CA ALA A 39 7.68 17.85 15.06
C ALA A 39 6.33 17.41 14.45
N VAL A 40 6.32 16.93 13.20
CA VAL A 40 5.07 16.50 12.53
C VAL A 40 4.63 15.15 13.06
N THR A 41 3.36 15.08 13.49
CA THR A 41 2.73 13.86 14.01
C THR A 41 1.67 13.28 13.08
N THR A 42 1.14 14.07 12.13
CA THR A 42 0.12 13.61 11.18
C THR A 42 0.37 14.13 9.77
N ILE A 43 0.08 13.29 8.78
CA ILE A 43 -0.05 13.67 7.38
C ILE A 43 -1.53 13.47 7.03
N GLU A 44 -2.23 14.59 6.83
CA GLU A 44 -3.67 14.59 6.65
C GLU A 44 -4.11 14.15 5.24
N ALA A 45 -5.43 14.01 5.07
CA ALA A 45 -6.02 13.55 3.83
C ALA A 45 -5.59 14.40 2.62
N SER A 46 -5.26 13.74 1.51
CA SER A 46 -4.89 14.38 0.23
C SER A 46 -3.69 15.33 0.31
N ALA A 47 -2.88 15.28 1.37
CA ALA A 47 -1.80 16.24 1.63
C ALA A 47 -0.85 16.43 0.42
N PHE A 48 -0.53 15.36 -0.30
CA PHE A 48 0.32 15.35 -1.49
C PHE A 48 -0.38 14.77 -2.73
N GLU A 49 -1.71 14.60 -2.67
CA GLU A 49 -2.48 14.03 -3.78
C GLU A 49 -2.16 14.72 -5.11
N GLY A 50 -1.91 13.93 -6.16
CA GLY A 50 -1.64 14.43 -7.50
C GLY A 50 -0.32 15.21 -7.66
N CYS A 51 0.63 15.08 -6.72
CA CYS A 51 1.98 15.63 -6.86
C CYS A 51 2.78 14.78 -7.85
N LYS A 52 2.43 14.86 -9.14
CA LYS A 52 2.95 13.97 -10.19
C LYS A 52 4.47 14.03 -10.41
N LYS A 53 5.16 15.05 -9.91
CA LYS A 53 6.63 15.19 -10.02
C LYS A 53 7.36 14.78 -8.73
N LEU A 54 6.63 14.50 -7.64
CA LEU A 54 7.22 14.08 -6.38
C LEU A 54 7.94 12.75 -6.56
N LYS A 55 9.26 12.73 -6.33
CA LYS A 55 10.11 11.54 -6.50
C LYS A 55 10.46 10.87 -5.19
N SER A 56 10.67 11.65 -4.15
CA SER A 56 11.05 11.13 -2.84
C SER A 56 10.42 11.92 -1.73
N ILE A 57 10.14 11.22 -0.63
CA ILE A 57 9.69 11.81 0.61
C ILE A 57 10.36 11.10 1.79
N THR A 58 10.86 11.88 2.73
CA THR A 58 11.47 11.38 3.96
C THR A 58 10.65 11.88 5.14
N ILE A 59 10.13 10.97 5.96
CA ILE A 59 9.40 11.29 7.17
C ILE A 59 10.34 11.11 8.35
N VAL A 60 10.77 12.23 8.98
CA VAL A 60 11.67 12.23 10.15
C VAL A 60 10.86 12.23 11.44
N GLY A 61 9.65 12.78 11.39
CA GLY A 61 8.78 12.96 12.54
C GLY A 61 8.18 11.67 13.10
N ALA A 62 7.58 11.79 14.29
CA ALA A 62 6.82 10.73 14.93
C ALA A 62 5.40 10.64 14.33
N VAL A 63 5.30 10.63 13.00
CA VAL A 63 4.02 10.47 12.30
C VAL A 63 3.42 9.13 12.65
N THR A 64 2.16 9.14 13.12
CA THR A 64 1.45 7.92 13.49
C THR A 64 0.48 7.45 12.41
N LYS A 65 0.09 8.33 11.49
CA LYS A 65 -0.94 8.07 10.50
C LYS A 65 -0.65 8.74 9.17
N ILE A 66 -0.84 8.01 8.08
CA ILE A 66 -0.89 8.54 6.72
C ILE A 66 -2.36 8.56 6.28
N GLY A 67 -2.89 9.77 6.09
CA GLY A 67 -4.30 10.02 5.81
C GLY A 67 -4.76 9.53 4.44
N ALA A 68 -6.07 9.46 4.26
CA ALA A 68 -6.68 9.00 3.01
C ALA A 68 -6.22 9.83 1.81
N ASN A 69 -5.87 9.14 0.71
CA ASN A 69 -5.33 9.76 -0.52
C ASN A 69 -4.06 10.60 -0.33
N ALA A 70 -3.35 10.50 0.80
CA ALA A 70 -2.25 11.42 1.12
C ALA A 70 -1.21 11.54 0.01
N PHE A 71 -0.87 10.46 -0.69
CA PHE A 71 0.05 10.42 -1.83
C PHE A 71 -0.59 9.86 -3.10
N ALA A 72 -1.93 9.82 -3.16
CA ALA A 72 -2.62 9.28 -4.34
C ALA A 72 -2.21 10.02 -5.62
N GLY A 73 -1.90 9.28 -6.68
CA GLY A 73 -1.48 9.85 -7.96
C GLY A 73 -0.10 10.54 -7.94
N CYS A 74 0.76 10.26 -6.96
CA CYS A 74 2.17 10.65 -6.99
C CYS A 74 2.92 9.72 -7.96
N GLU A 75 2.63 9.86 -9.26
CA GLU A 75 3.05 8.94 -10.32
C GLU A 75 4.57 8.72 -10.41
N MET A 76 5.37 9.72 -10.00
CA MET A 76 6.84 9.69 -10.06
C MET A 76 7.48 9.34 -8.72
N LEU A 77 6.69 9.02 -7.67
CA LEU A 77 7.24 8.66 -6.36
C LEU A 77 7.99 7.33 -6.48
N GLU A 78 9.30 7.37 -6.30
CA GLU A 78 10.21 6.22 -6.42
C GLU A 78 10.50 5.58 -5.07
N SER A 79 10.53 6.39 -4.01
CA SER A 79 10.84 5.93 -2.65
C SER A 79 10.15 6.77 -1.58
N ILE A 80 9.85 6.11 -0.47
CA ILE A 80 9.40 6.75 0.76
C ILE A 80 10.12 6.11 1.94
N VAL A 81 10.62 6.96 2.86
CA VAL A 81 11.13 6.52 4.16
C VAL A 81 10.07 6.81 5.21
N MET A 82 9.59 5.75 5.85
CA MET A 82 8.56 5.79 6.88
C MET A 82 9.14 5.40 8.24
N PRO A 83 8.87 6.16 9.32
CA PRO A 83 9.29 5.80 10.67
C PRO A 83 8.40 4.68 11.24
N ASP A 84 8.93 3.93 12.21
CA ASP A 84 8.19 2.87 12.90
C ASP A 84 7.02 3.38 13.77
N SER A 85 6.88 4.70 13.94
CA SER A 85 5.72 5.29 14.63
C SER A 85 4.40 5.19 13.86
N ILE A 86 4.44 4.90 12.54
CA ILE A 86 3.22 4.81 11.73
C ILE A 86 2.48 3.52 12.07
N THR A 87 1.23 3.68 12.52
CA THR A 87 0.32 2.58 12.86
C THR A 87 -0.80 2.39 11.85
N GLU A 88 -1.11 3.43 11.06
CA GLU A 88 -2.19 3.38 10.08
C GLU A 88 -1.78 3.99 8.73
N ILE A 89 -2.09 3.28 7.66
CA ILE A 89 -2.08 3.77 6.28
C ILE A 89 -3.53 3.68 5.80
N GLU A 90 -4.14 4.84 5.55
CA GLU A 90 -5.56 4.92 5.23
C GLU A 90 -5.87 4.61 3.75
N GLU A 91 -7.16 4.69 3.43
CA GLU A 91 -7.68 4.40 2.09
C GLU A 91 -6.97 5.21 1.00
N ASN A 92 -6.61 4.54 -0.11
CA ASN A 92 -5.94 5.12 -1.28
C ASN A 92 -4.64 5.87 -0.99
N ALA A 93 -4.03 5.72 0.18
CA ALA A 93 -2.90 6.57 0.61
C ALA A 93 -1.76 6.66 -0.42
N PHE A 94 -1.44 5.57 -1.14
CA PHE A 94 -0.42 5.51 -2.20
C PHE A 94 -1.00 5.04 -3.55
N ASN A 95 -2.32 5.10 -3.72
CA ASN A 95 -2.97 4.67 -4.96
C ASN A 95 -2.36 5.40 -6.18
N GLY A 96 -1.95 4.65 -7.19
CA GLY A 96 -1.38 5.21 -8.42
C GLY A 96 0.07 5.74 -8.28
N CYS A 97 0.81 5.33 -7.23
CA CYS A 97 2.25 5.58 -7.13
C CYS A 97 3.01 4.63 -8.08
N CYS A 98 2.83 4.81 -9.38
CA CYS A 98 3.24 3.87 -10.44
C CYS A 98 4.76 3.65 -10.54
N LYS A 99 5.59 4.50 -9.92
CA LYS A 99 7.06 4.39 -9.93
C LYS A 99 7.64 3.87 -8.62
N LEU A 100 6.80 3.65 -7.59
CA LEU A 100 7.26 3.14 -6.30
C LEU A 100 7.80 1.70 -6.48
N THR A 101 9.12 1.55 -6.33
CA THR A 101 9.81 0.28 -6.62
C THR A 101 9.93 -0.63 -5.41
N SER A 102 10.01 -0.04 -4.24
CA SER A 102 10.12 -0.76 -2.97
C SER A 102 9.38 -0.01 -1.88
N ILE A 103 8.85 -0.76 -0.93
CA ILE A 103 8.23 -0.22 0.26
C ILE A 103 8.61 -1.07 1.47
N THR A 104 9.11 -0.39 2.52
CA THR A 104 9.29 -1.00 3.83
C THR A 104 8.16 -0.52 4.70
N LEU A 105 7.25 -1.44 5.03
CA LEU A 105 6.13 -1.14 5.92
C LEU A 105 6.62 -1.10 7.37
N PRO A 106 6.23 -0.07 8.16
CA PRO A 106 6.62 0.07 9.56
C PRO A 106 6.23 -1.14 10.42
N ALA A 107 7.10 -1.57 11.33
CA ALA A 107 6.83 -2.73 12.18
C ALA A 107 5.61 -2.54 13.10
N SER A 108 5.25 -1.30 13.43
CA SER A 108 4.08 -0.94 14.24
C SER A 108 2.78 -0.82 13.44
N LEU A 109 2.82 -1.03 12.11
CA LEU A 109 1.65 -0.87 11.26
C LEU A 109 0.59 -1.93 11.61
N THR A 110 -0.61 -1.48 11.97
CA THR A 110 -1.74 -2.37 12.33
C THR A 110 -2.83 -2.39 11.27
N LYS A 111 -2.87 -1.37 10.39
CA LYS A 111 -3.93 -1.21 9.40
C LYS A 111 -3.40 -0.79 8.04
N ILE A 112 -3.78 -1.56 7.03
CA ILE A 112 -3.62 -1.21 5.61
C ILE A 112 -5.02 -0.98 5.04
N GLY A 113 -5.32 0.28 4.69
CA GLY A 113 -6.63 0.70 4.20
C GLY A 113 -6.97 0.16 2.81
N ALA A 114 -8.22 0.32 2.41
CA ALA A 114 -8.66 -0.07 1.08
C ALA A 114 -7.86 0.68 -0.01
N ALA A 115 -7.45 -0.04 -1.06
CA ALA A 115 -6.67 0.48 -2.18
C ALA A 115 -5.39 1.25 -1.79
N ALA A 116 -4.85 1.02 -0.57
CA ALA A 116 -3.73 1.80 -0.05
C ALA A 116 -2.50 1.81 -0.97
N PHE A 117 -2.23 0.71 -1.67
CA PHE A 117 -1.13 0.56 -2.64
C PHE A 117 -1.64 0.09 -4.01
N ALA A 118 -2.92 0.36 -4.33
CA ALA A 118 -3.46 0.02 -5.64
C ALA A 118 -2.67 0.75 -6.74
N ASP A 119 -2.44 0.07 -7.86
CA ASP A 119 -1.65 0.58 -9.01
C ASP A 119 -0.21 1.00 -8.68
N CYS A 120 0.38 0.48 -7.60
CA CYS A 120 1.81 0.57 -7.34
C CYS A 120 2.58 -0.47 -8.18
N ASN A 121 2.53 -0.30 -9.50
CA ASN A 121 2.90 -1.30 -10.52
C ASN A 121 4.37 -1.76 -10.48
N LYS A 122 5.25 -1.04 -9.78
CA LYS A 122 6.69 -1.32 -9.74
C LYS A 122 7.15 -2.01 -8.47
N ILE A 123 6.28 -2.16 -7.48
CA ILE A 123 6.61 -2.94 -6.28
C ILE A 123 6.82 -4.40 -6.70
N GLU A 124 7.97 -4.96 -6.36
CA GLU A 124 8.34 -6.34 -6.71
C GLU A 124 8.09 -7.30 -5.53
N GLU A 125 8.32 -6.84 -4.32
CA GLU A 125 8.13 -7.62 -3.10
C GLU A 125 7.50 -6.77 -2.00
N VAL A 126 6.67 -7.37 -1.16
CA VAL A 126 6.15 -6.75 0.06
C VAL A 126 6.11 -7.75 1.21
N THR A 127 6.59 -7.31 2.37
CA THR A 127 6.43 -8.03 3.63
C THR A 127 5.42 -7.26 4.48
N ILE A 128 4.30 -7.90 4.79
CA ILE A 128 3.28 -7.34 5.67
C ILE A 128 3.72 -7.53 7.12
N PRO A 129 3.76 -6.48 7.95
CA PRO A 129 4.19 -6.57 9.34
C PRO A 129 3.33 -7.50 10.20
N ALA A 130 3.94 -8.09 11.24
CA ALA A 130 3.28 -9.04 12.14
C ALA A 130 2.08 -8.46 12.90
N SER A 131 2.03 -7.15 13.07
CA SER A 131 0.95 -6.41 13.73
C SER A 131 -0.31 -6.22 12.87
N VAL A 132 -0.22 -6.47 11.55
CA VAL A 132 -1.36 -6.33 10.63
C VAL A 132 -2.25 -7.58 10.71
N THR A 133 -3.52 -7.38 11.03
CA THR A 133 -4.51 -8.46 11.13
C THR A 133 -5.48 -8.52 9.95
N GLU A 134 -5.55 -7.45 9.16
CA GLU A 134 -6.46 -7.33 8.02
C GLU A 134 -5.79 -6.56 6.87
N ILE A 135 -5.91 -7.07 5.66
CA ILE A 135 -5.56 -6.38 4.43
C ILE A 135 -6.84 -5.85 3.80
N GLY A 136 -6.92 -4.53 3.63
CA GLY A 136 -8.10 -3.85 3.09
C GLY A 136 -8.42 -4.25 1.65
N ALA A 137 -9.66 -4.01 1.22
CA ALA A 137 -10.08 -4.27 -0.15
C ALA A 137 -9.19 -3.54 -1.16
N LYS A 138 -8.82 -4.20 -2.25
CA LYS A 138 -7.96 -3.65 -3.34
C LYS A 138 -6.58 -3.17 -2.88
N ALA A 139 -6.12 -3.52 -1.68
CA ALA A 139 -4.92 -2.92 -1.08
C ALA A 139 -3.68 -2.96 -2.00
N PHE A 140 -3.52 -4.00 -2.81
CA PHE A 140 -2.43 -4.17 -3.78
C PHE A 140 -2.95 -4.49 -5.20
N ALA A 141 -4.21 -4.17 -5.49
CA ALA A 141 -4.81 -4.43 -6.79
C ALA A 141 -4.14 -3.63 -7.91
N ILE A 142 -4.05 -4.22 -9.09
CA ILE A 142 -3.45 -3.59 -10.27
C ILE A 142 -4.49 -3.52 -11.39
N THR A 143 -4.85 -2.32 -11.84
CA THR A 143 -5.85 -2.14 -12.90
C THR A 143 -5.30 -2.38 -14.32
N GLY A 144 -3.98 -2.47 -14.46
CA GLY A 144 -3.29 -2.67 -15.75
C GLY A 144 -2.66 -4.07 -15.91
N TRP A 145 -1.83 -4.19 -16.97
CA TRP A 145 -1.14 -5.46 -17.33
C TRP A 145 0.30 -5.54 -16.79
N ASN A 146 0.76 -4.55 -16.06
CA ASN A 146 2.17 -4.31 -15.75
C ASN A 146 2.54 -4.49 -14.28
N SER A 147 1.80 -5.33 -13.54
CA SER A 147 2.18 -5.75 -12.18
C SER A 147 3.59 -6.34 -12.16
N ARG A 148 4.42 -5.91 -11.22
CA ARG A 148 5.73 -6.52 -10.96
C ARG A 148 5.79 -7.31 -9.66
N LEU A 149 4.70 -7.34 -8.89
CA LEU A 149 4.65 -8.02 -7.61
C LEU A 149 4.82 -9.53 -7.80
N THR A 150 5.96 -10.05 -7.37
CA THR A 150 6.34 -11.47 -7.47
C THR A 150 6.23 -12.18 -6.14
N LYS A 151 6.34 -11.43 -5.02
CA LYS A 151 6.38 -12.02 -3.68
C LYS A 151 5.61 -11.17 -2.66
N VAL A 152 4.78 -11.85 -1.90
CA VAL A 152 4.09 -11.29 -0.74
C VAL A 152 4.34 -12.20 0.46
N VAL A 153 4.81 -11.62 1.57
CA VAL A 153 4.92 -12.33 2.85
C VAL A 153 3.78 -11.85 3.74
N LEU A 154 2.87 -12.78 4.04
CA LEU A 154 1.73 -12.54 4.93
C LEU A 154 2.10 -12.91 6.38
N PRO A 155 1.66 -12.12 7.39
CA PRO A 155 2.00 -12.39 8.79
C PRO A 155 1.13 -13.49 9.40
N ASP A 156 1.68 -14.22 10.36
CA ASP A 156 0.95 -15.29 11.08
C ASP A 156 -0.28 -14.80 11.86
N GLY A 157 -0.40 -13.49 12.13
CA GLY A 157 -1.55 -12.87 12.78
C GLY A 157 -2.69 -12.45 11.83
N LEU A 158 -2.52 -12.60 10.52
CA LEU A 158 -3.51 -12.17 9.54
C LEU A 158 -4.79 -13.01 9.65
N THR A 159 -5.95 -12.35 9.75
CA THR A 159 -7.26 -13.02 9.82
C THR A 159 -8.10 -12.84 8.58
N THR A 160 -7.91 -11.73 7.85
CA THR A 160 -8.75 -11.38 6.71
C THR A 160 -7.91 -10.87 5.54
N ILE A 161 -8.16 -11.41 4.36
CA ILE A 161 -7.70 -10.90 3.07
C ILE A 161 -8.93 -10.28 2.39
N GLY A 162 -8.91 -8.95 2.20
CA GLY A 162 -10.05 -8.20 1.68
C GLY A 162 -10.39 -8.49 0.21
N ASP A 163 -11.54 -7.98 -0.24
CA ASP A 163 -11.97 -8.12 -1.61
C ASP A 163 -10.96 -7.51 -2.58
N GLU A 164 -10.67 -8.19 -3.67
CA GLU A 164 -9.73 -7.75 -4.71
C GLU A 164 -8.33 -7.36 -4.18
N ALA A 165 -7.95 -7.80 -2.95
CA ALA A 165 -6.72 -7.33 -2.28
C ALA A 165 -5.45 -7.47 -3.13
N PHE A 166 -5.37 -8.53 -3.96
CA PHE A 166 -4.27 -8.80 -4.88
C PHE A 166 -4.78 -9.03 -6.31
N ASP A 167 -5.93 -8.39 -6.68
CA ASP A 167 -6.45 -8.54 -8.04
C ASP A 167 -5.43 -8.12 -9.07
N SER A 168 -5.30 -8.93 -10.12
CA SER A 168 -4.38 -8.73 -11.26
C SER A 168 -2.89 -8.60 -10.88
N CYS A 169 -2.48 -9.18 -9.74
CA CYS A 169 -1.06 -9.37 -9.41
C CYS A 169 -0.47 -10.52 -10.25
N ARG A 170 -0.36 -10.27 -11.57
CA ARG A 170 -0.09 -11.28 -12.58
C ARG A 170 1.21 -12.08 -12.41
N ASN A 171 2.22 -11.46 -11.78
CA ASN A 171 3.54 -12.06 -11.58
C ASN A 171 3.67 -12.79 -10.22
N LEU A 172 2.63 -12.73 -9.37
CA LEU A 172 2.63 -13.44 -8.10
C LEU A 172 2.56 -14.96 -8.37
N ALA A 173 3.68 -15.65 -8.15
CA ALA A 173 3.83 -17.06 -8.50
C ALA A 173 3.44 -17.99 -7.34
N GLU A 174 3.55 -17.51 -6.10
CA GLU A 174 3.23 -18.26 -4.90
C GLU A 174 2.68 -17.35 -3.81
N ILE A 175 1.84 -17.87 -2.95
CA ILE A 175 1.33 -17.22 -1.76
C ILE A 175 1.12 -18.27 -0.66
N ALA A 176 1.69 -18.01 0.51
CA ALA A 176 1.44 -18.80 1.71
C ALA A 176 0.36 -18.12 2.54
N ILE A 177 -0.84 -18.72 2.61
CA ILE A 177 -1.94 -18.21 3.41
C ILE A 177 -1.76 -18.69 4.86
N PRO A 178 -1.62 -17.78 5.84
CA PRO A 178 -1.42 -18.16 7.23
C PRO A 178 -2.58 -18.95 7.83
N ALA A 179 -2.28 -19.85 8.78
CA ALA A 179 -3.27 -20.68 9.46
C ALA A 179 -4.26 -19.90 10.36
N THR A 180 -4.10 -18.60 10.48
CA THR A 180 -5.00 -17.69 11.18
C THR A 180 -6.05 -17.06 10.28
N VAL A 181 -5.88 -17.12 8.95
CA VAL A 181 -6.84 -16.55 8.00
C VAL A 181 -8.16 -17.31 8.06
N THR A 182 -9.24 -16.57 8.29
CA THR A 182 -10.61 -17.11 8.37
C THR A 182 -11.45 -16.71 7.16
N SER A 183 -11.08 -15.64 6.45
CA SER A 183 -11.83 -15.12 5.30
C SER A 183 -10.91 -14.66 4.18
N ILE A 184 -11.25 -15.08 2.96
CA ILE A 184 -10.66 -14.62 1.69
C ILE A 184 -11.77 -13.94 0.91
N GLY A 185 -11.59 -12.66 0.57
CA GLY A 185 -12.59 -11.82 -0.06
C GLY A 185 -12.92 -12.18 -1.51
N GLU A 186 -13.92 -11.51 -2.07
CA GLU A 186 -14.29 -11.62 -3.48
C GLU A 186 -13.11 -11.18 -4.35
N SER A 187 -12.82 -11.96 -5.40
CA SER A 187 -11.74 -11.67 -6.36
C SER A 187 -10.36 -11.41 -5.72
N ALA A 188 -10.12 -11.85 -4.48
CA ALA A 188 -8.92 -11.49 -3.72
C ALA A 188 -7.60 -11.77 -4.45
N PHE A 189 -7.53 -12.82 -5.26
CA PHE A 189 -6.38 -13.21 -6.10
C PHE A 189 -6.79 -13.36 -7.57
N SER A 190 -7.89 -12.73 -8.00
CA SER A 190 -8.33 -12.77 -9.39
C SER A 190 -7.21 -12.25 -10.30
N GLY A 191 -6.99 -12.89 -11.44
CA GLY A 191 -5.95 -12.47 -12.38
C GLY A 191 -4.49 -12.71 -11.94
N CYS A 192 -4.24 -13.40 -10.84
CA CYS A 192 -2.89 -13.85 -10.46
C CYS A 192 -2.43 -14.98 -11.40
N SER A 193 -2.18 -14.64 -12.67
CA SER A 193 -2.00 -15.61 -13.76
C SER A 193 -0.75 -16.48 -13.63
N SER A 194 0.25 -16.06 -12.84
CA SER A 194 1.45 -16.86 -12.56
C SER A 194 1.33 -17.75 -11.32
N LEU A 195 0.25 -17.63 -10.54
CA LEU A 195 0.07 -18.43 -9.33
C LEU A 195 -0.09 -19.91 -9.68
N THR A 196 0.83 -20.76 -9.18
CA THR A 196 0.92 -22.18 -9.57
C THR A 196 0.22 -23.13 -8.60
N SER A 197 0.20 -22.76 -7.32
CA SER A 197 -0.43 -23.55 -6.27
C SER A 197 -0.91 -22.67 -5.13
N VAL A 198 -1.93 -23.15 -4.44
CA VAL A 198 -2.41 -22.52 -3.20
C VAL A 198 -2.87 -23.59 -2.23
N THR A 199 -2.52 -23.41 -0.95
CA THR A 199 -3.04 -24.24 0.14
C THR A 199 -3.98 -23.35 0.96
N ILE A 200 -5.24 -23.77 1.05
CA ILE A 200 -6.24 -23.11 1.90
C ILE A 200 -6.16 -23.73 3.29
N PRO A 201 -5.88 -22.94 4.34
CA PRO A 201 -5.82 -23.47 5.71
C PRO A 201 -7.19 -23.93 6.23
N ASN A 202 -7.18 -24.85 7.21
CA ASN A 202 -8.40 -25.34 7.91
C ASN A 202 -9.21 -24.21 8.60
N SER A 203 -8.56 -23.11 8.91
CA SER A 203 -9.16 -21.93 9.54
C SER A 203 -10.09 -21.14 8.61
N VAL A 204 -9.93 -21.27 7.27
CA VAL A 204 -10.72 -20.52 6.31
C VAL A 204 -12.15 -21.05 6.27
N THR A 205 -13.10 -20.21 6.66
CA THR A 205 -14.53 -20.52 6.69
C THR A 205 -15.29 -19.87 5.54
N SER A 206 -14.67 -18.89 4.85
CA SER A 206 -15.28 -18.15 3.74
C SER A 206 -14.28 -17.84 2.64
N ILE A 207 -14.67 -18.14 1.41
CA ILE A 207 -13.94 -17.75 0.18
C ILE A 207 -14.96 -17.05 -0.72
N GLY A 208 -14.67 -15.79 -1.08
CA GLY A 208 -15.52 -14.96 -1.93
C GLY A 208 -15.61 -15.46 -3.37
N PHE A 209 -16.61 -14.98 -4.10
CA PHE A 209 -16.76 -15.27 -5.52
C PHE A 209 -15.51 -14.84 -6.28
N TYR A 210 -15.11 -15.63 -7.28
CA TYR A 210 -13.98 -15.31 -8.15
C TYR A 210 -12.63 -15.16 -7.43
N ALA A 211 -12.48 -15.60 -6.17
CA ALA A 211 -11.25 -15.40 -5.39
C ALA A 211 -9.96 -15.80 -6.13
N PHE A 212 -10.00 -16.82 -7.00
CA PHE A 212 -8.88 -17.30 -7.83
C PHE A 212 -9.24 -17.31 -9.33
N TYR A 213 -10.15 -16.44 -9.76
CA TYR A 213 -10.55 -16.32 -11.16
C TYR A 213 -9.36 -15.89 -12.04
N TYR A 214 -9.24 -16.44 -13.24
CA TYR A 214 -8.09 -16.19 -14.13
C TYR A 214 -6.69 -16.47 -13.53
N CYS A 215 -6.57 -17.32 -12.51
CA CYS A 215 -5.28 -17.89 -12.09
C CYS A 215 -4.87 -18.99 -13.08
N THR A 216 -4.49 -18.62 -14.30
CA THR A 216 -4.35 -19.54 -15.45
C THR A 216 -3.21 -20.55 -15.31
N SER A 217 -2.23 -20.30 -14.44
CA SER A 217 -1.14 -21.25 -14.12
C SER A 217 -1.45 -22.15 -12.92
N LEU A 218 -2.63 -22.02 -12.29
CA LEU A 218 -2.96 -22.74 -11.08
C LEU A 218 -3.24 -24.22 -11.41
N THR A 219 -2.33 -25.09 -11.00
CA THR A 219 -2.41 -26.54 -11.25
C THR A 219 -2.79 -27.34 -10.01
N SER A 220 -2.66 -26.75 -8.84
CA SER A 220 -2.94 -27.42 -7.56
C SER A 220 -3.61 -26.48 -6.58
N VAL A 221 -4.73 -26.91 -6.03
CA VAL A 221 -5.43 -26.27 -4.90
C VAL A 221 -5.68 -27.32 -3.84
N THR A 222 -5.14 -27.11 -2.64
CA THR A 222 -5.44 -27.95 -1.49
C THR A 222 -6.52 -27.24 -0.66
N ILE A 223 -7.66 -27.90 -0.49
CA ILE A 223 -8.75 -27.46 0.37
C ILE A 223 -8.89 -28.52 1.48
N PRO A 224 -8.94 -28.11 2.75
CA PRO A 224 -9.03 -29.03 3.91
C PRO A 224 -10.33 -29.80 3.94
#